data_6ab2ec101921f649c7bf65addae958a1
#
_entry.id   6ab2ec101921f649c7bf65addae958a1
#
_cell.length_a   1.000
_cell.length_b   1.000
_cell.length_c   1.000
_cell.angle_alpha   90.00
_cell.angle_beta   90.00
_cell.angle_gamma   90.00
#
_symmetry.space_group_name_H-M   'P 1'
#
loop_
_entity.id
_entity.type
_entity.pdbx_description
1 polymer ?
#
loop_
_entity_poly.entity_id
_entity_poly.type
_entity_poly.pdbx_seq_one_letter_code
_entity_poly.pdbx_strand_id
1 'polypeptide(L)'
;MKSISKIIAAILVCIMPLTACRQQSKSNDGSQMLTEQNSEVKTDVELSADVVVCGGGLAGVCAAVSAARHGAKVILVQDRPMLGGNASSEMRMGIVGVKTDDHQETGILEEMQLRNFYYNPLQRYTMWDDAIYTTVVSEPNIKLLLNTSVNDVVMKGERIAAVKAWNINAYTNYTIAGKLFLDCTGDGILRLSGAKFRRGRELPAEFNEYCQAEGGDAKTMGNSILLQLRKTDKDVPFKAPEWAYHFTDDDFNYDTPKSTIPGLKFNYKRINHPHDNNFWWCEFGGNFDTIADANDIQFELKKIVYGIWEYMKNHPDGRGKGYELDWVGSLPGKRESTRFVGPHILTQHDVLNGGHFPDVVAYGGWTLDDHHPDAFHRKGRISVEYKVPQGFGIPFGCLYSVNVPNLMFAGRDISATHMGLSATRVMATCALLGQAAGTGAAVAIEKGIDPAQVHKEHIALVQAMLEDDDVMLPYRWRKVSELTAAAKVAEDVEILRNGIDRKWEGNDNGVWVAPNENTITYSWENPVTVSGSRIIFDSDLKVRSKRMRKLEATTERVEIPKMMAKGFKVEALVDGEWKTLYEDDDNYLRLRKVAFEPVQTTQLRLVVTETWGAKEAHIFAFDAL
;
A
#
# COMPACT_ATOMS: atom_id res chain seq x y z
N MET A 1 -40.37 -41.14 27.61
CA MET A 1 -41.36 -40.20 28.17
C MET A 1 -40.63 -39.12 28.94
N LYS A 2 -40.87 -37.86 28.55
CA LYS A 2 -40.56 -36.59 29.25
C LYS A 2 -39.06 -36.24 29.34
N SER A 3 -38.54 -35.11 29.01
CA SER A 3 -39.10 -33.86 28.52
C SER A 3 -37.92 -32.99 28.07
N ILE A 4 -37.94 -32.55 26.84
CA ILE A 4 -37.05 -31.48 26.35
C ILE A 4 -37.72 -30.18 26.76
N SER A 5 -37.04 -29.35 27.49
CA SER A 5 -37.49 -27.99 27.75
C SER A 5 -36.31 -27.03 27.77
N LYS A 6 -36.18 -26.28 26.65
CA LYS A 6 -35.88 -24.85 26.50
C LYS A 6 -34.75 -24.26 27.35
N ILE A 7 -33.66 -23.88 26.67
CA ILE A 7 -33.01 -22.59 26.88
C ILE A 7 -32.77 -21.97 25.49
N ILE A 8 -33.63 -21.02 25.14
CA ILE A 8 -33.41 -20.09 24.04
C ILE A 8 -32.70 -18.92 24.70
N ALA A 9 -31.40 -18.85 24.55
CA ALA A 9 -30.64 -17.62 24.76
C ALA A 9 -30.71 -16.81 23.46
N ALA A 10 -31.35 -15.65 23.53
CA ALA A 10 -31.48 -14.72 22.44
C ALA A 10 -30.11 -14.14 22.11
N ILE A 11 -29.52 -14.60 21.01
CA ILE A 11 -28.49 -13.87 20.32
C ILE A 11 -29.22 -12.77 19.55
N LEU A 12 -29.19 -11.54 20.09
CA LEU A 12 -29.50 -10.34 19.35
C LEU A 12 -28.34 -10.06 18.40
N VAL A 13 -28.29 -10.82 17.30
CA VAL A 13 -27.54 -10.40 16.12
C VAL A 13 -28.27 -9.16 15.62
N CYS A 14 -27.65 -7.98 15.74
CA CYS A 14 -28.04 -6.82 14.96
C CYS A 14 -27.88 -7.20 13.49
N ILE A 15 -28.90 -7.82 12.94
CA ILE A 15 -29.14 -7.87 11.50
C ILE A 15 -29.56 -6.44 11.12
N MET A 16 -28.57 -5.58 10.89
CA MET A 16 -28.85 -4.45 10.02
C MET A 16 -29.26 -5.07 8.67
N PRO A 17 -30.43 -4.66 8.13
CA PRO A 17 -30.81 -5.17 6.83
C PRO A 17 -29.70 -4.77 5.86
N LEU A 18 -29.08 -5.75 5.22
CA LEU A 18 -28.45 -5.62 3.93
C LEU A 18 -29.54 -5.15 2.94
N THR A 19 -29.91 -3.88 3.04
CA THR A 19 -30.38 -3.11 1.90
C THR A 19 -29.12 -2.75 1.09
N ALA A 20 -28.33 -3.77 0.73
CA ALA A 20 -27.69 -3.73 -0.56
C ALA A 20 -28.77 -3.28 -1.51
N CYS A 21 -28.52 -2.22 -2.26
CA CYS A 21 -29.29 -1.88 -3.44
C CYS A 21 -29.53 -3.17 -4.25
N ARG A 22 -30.58 -3.88 -3.93
CA ARG A 22 -31.31 -4.66 -4.88
C ARG A 22 -31.92 -3.61 -5.80
N GLN A 23 -31.17 -3.14 -6.80
CA GLN A 23 -31.80 -2.89 -8.07
C GLN A 23 -32.65 -4.14 -8.27
N GLN A 24 -33.97 -3.96 -8.28
CA GLN A 24 -34.86 -5.02 -8.68
C GLN A 24 -34.32 -5.54 -10.01
N SER A 25 -33.63 -6.68 -9.98
CA SER A 25 -33.62 -7.50 -11.16
C SER A 25 -35.08 -7.77 -11.44
N LYS A 26 -35.64 -7.07 -12.42
CA LYS A 26 -36.87 -7.52 -13.04
C LYS A 26 -36.61 -8.99 -13.37
N SER A 27 -37.34 -9.90 -12.74
CA SER A 27 -37.34 -11.30 -13.13
C SER A 27 -37.74 -11.28 -14.60
N ASN A 28 -36.77 -11.42 -15.50
CA ASN A 28 -37.06 -11.66 -16.90
C ASN A 28 -37.72 -13.02 -16.94
N ASP A 29 -39.02 -13.04 -17.14
CA ASP A 29 -39.74 -14.22 -17.61
C ASP A 29 -39.05 -14.63 -18.92
N GLY A 30 -38.42 -15.81 -18.94
CA GLY A 30 -37.65 -16.30 -20.09
C GLY A 30 -38.44 -16.36 -21.43
N SER A 31 -39.77 -16.16 -21.41
CA SER A 31 -40.61 -16.06 -22.60
C SER A 31 -40.56 -14.67 -23.26
N GLN A 32 -40.12 -13.61 -22.57
CA GLN A 32 -40.01 -12.25 -23.13
C GLN A 32 -38.65 -11.94 -23.78
N MET A 33 -37.64 -12.77 -23.54
CA MET A 33 -36.29 -12.52 -24.06
C MET A 33 -36.14 -12.52 -25.59
N LEU A 34 -37.11 -13.01 -26.33
CA LEU A 34 -37.01 -13.15 -27.78
C LEU A 34 -37.70 -12.02 -28.58
N THR A 35 -38.37 -11.06 -27.93
CA THR A 35 -39.19 -10.06 -28.63
C THR A 35 -38.86 -8.60 -28.29
N GLU A 36 -38.08 -8.29 -27.27
CA GLU A 36 -37.63 -6.92 -27.00
C GLU A 36 -36.25 -6.67 -27.63
N GLN A 37 -36.25 -5.93 -28.73
CA GLN A 37 -35.06 -5.27 -29.26
C GLN A 37 -34.70 -4.13 -28.30
N ASN A 38 -33.95 -4.44 -27.23
CA ASN A 38 -33.32 -3.41 -26.41
C ASN A 38 -32.10 -2.91 -27.18
N SER A 39 -32.22 -1.79 -27.86
CA SER A 39 -31.14 -1.20 -28.68
C SER A 39 -30.07 -0.48 -27.84
N GLU A 40 -30.32 -0.28 -26.54
CA GLU A 40 -29.37 0.43 -25.67
C GLU A 40 -28.50 -0.56 -24.87
N VAL A 41 -27.31 -0.78 -25.38
CA VAL A 41 -26.26 -1.55 -24.67
C VAL A 41 -25.59 -0.70 -23.59
N LYS A 42 -25.64 0.63 -23.71
CA LYS A 42 -24.97 1.56 -22.78
C LYS A 42 -25.94 2.09 -21.73
N THR A 43 -25.45 2.20 -20.49
CA THR A 43 -26.18 2.84 -19.40
C THR A 43 -25.37 4.04 -18.90
N ASP A 44 -26.03 5.17 -18.66
CA ASP A 44 -25.46 6.35 -18.03
C ASP A 44 -25.86 6.39 -16.56
N VAL A 45 -24.87 6.54 -15.67
CA VAL A 45 -25.07 6.55 -14.21
C VAL A 45 -24.35 7.74 -13.59
N GLU A 46 -25.08 8.53 -12.83
CA GLU A 46 -24.52 9.60 -12.02
C GLU A 46 -24.29 9.13 -10.58
N LEU A 47 -23.11 9.41 -10.05
CA LEU A 47 -22.69 9.10 -8.69
C LEU A 47 -22.13 10.34 -8.02
N SER A 48 -22.14 10.34 -6.69
CA SER A 48 -21.49 11.40 -5.91
C SER A 48 -20.85 10.86 -4.63
N ALA A 49 -19.73 11.46 -4.23
CA ALA A 49 -19.03 11.16 -2.99
C ALA A 49 -18.40 12.42 -2.39
N ASP A 50 -17.90 12.33 -1.16
CA ASP A 50 -17.06 13.38 -0.60
C ASP A 50 -15.68 13.35 -1.27
N VAL A 51 -15.11 12.15 -1.42
CA VAL A 51 -13.80 11.91 -2.00
C VAL A 51 -13.90 10.89 -3.15
N VAL A 52 -13.36 11.23 -4.31
CA VAL A 52 -13.23 10.32 -5.46
C VAL A 52 -11.77 9.96 -5.63
N VAL A 53 -11.44 8.68 -5.45
CA VAL A 53 -10.08 8.15 -5.62
C VAL A 53 -9.98 7.44 -6.97
N CYS A 54 -9.13 7.95 -7.85
CA CYS A 54 -8.86 7.40 -9.16
C CYS A 54 -7.58 6.55 -9.12
N GLY A 55 -7.72 5.24 -9.39
CA GLY A 55 -6.63 4.26 -9.32
C GLY A 55 -6.63 3.46 -8.02
N GLY A 56 -6.74 2.14 -8.14
CA GLY A 56 -6.77 1.17 -7.03
C GLY A 56 -5.45 0.41 -6.83
N GLY A 57 -4.30 1.05 -7.14
CA GLY A 57 -2.99 0.59 -6.67
C GLY A 57 -2.88 0.69 -5.15
N LEU A 58 -1.77 0.24 -4.54
CA LEU A 58 -1.61 0.30 -3.07
C LEU A 58 -1.81 1.71 -2.51
N ALA A 59 -1.37 2.76 -3.23
CA ALA A 59 -1.60 4.15 -2.83
C ALA A 59 -3.10 4.48 -2.77
N GLY A 60 -3.86 4.16 -3.84
CA GLY A 60 -5.29 4.45 -3.89
C GLY A 60 -6.12 3.63 -2.91
N VAL A 61 -5.74 2.37 -2.68
CA VAL A 61 -6.36 1.52 -1.63
C VAL A 61 -6.16 2.16 -0.26
N CYS A 62 -4.92 2.51 0.10
CA CYS A 62 -4.65 3.13 1.40
C CYS A 62 -5.31 4.51 1.54
N ALA A 63 -5.38 5.29 0.45
CA ALA A 63 -6.06 6.58 0.44
C ALA A 63 -7.57 6.43 0.66
N ALA A 64 -8.21 5.51 -0.04
CA ALA A 64 -9.64 5.27 0.07
C ALA A 64 -10.02 4.74 1.46
N VAL A 65 -9.28 3.76 1.98
CA VAL A 65 -9.52 3.18 3.31
C VAL A 65 -9.30 4.21 4.41
N SER A 66 -8.20 4.98 4.35
CA SER A 66 -7.94 6.03 5.33
C SER A 66 -9.02 7.10 5.33
N ALA A 67 -9.39 7.63 4.18
CA ALA A 67 -10.45 8.64 4.08
C ALA A 67 -11.81 8.12 4.61
N ALA A 68 -12.14 6.86 4.30
CA ALA A 68 -13.39 6.23 4.73
C ALA A 68 -13.45 5.99 6.25
N ARG A 69 -12.35 5.53 6.86
CA ARG A 69 -12.23 5.33 8.32
C ARG A 69 -12.36 6.63 9.09
N HIS A 70 -11.93 7.74 8.50
CA HIS A 70 -12.09 9.08 9.05
C HIS A 70 -13.40 9.77 8.60
N GLY A 71 -14.40 9.00 8.18
CA GLY A 71 -15.79 9.43 8.02
C GLY A 71 -16.18 9.96 6.64
N ALA A 72 -15.26 10.08 5.68
CA ALA A 72 -15.60 10.52 4.34
C ALA A 72 -16.34 9.41 3.55
N LYS A 73 -17.32 9.78 2.73
CA LYS A 73 -17.90 8.88 1.72
C LYS A 73 -16.98 8.84 0.50
N VAL A 74 -16.52 7.66 0.14
CA VAL A 74 -15.49 7.45 -0.88
C VAL A 74 -16.03 6.65 -2.05
N ILE A 75 -15.68 7.05 -3.27
CA ILE A 75 -15.75 6.19 -4.45
C ILE A 75 -14.32 5.89 -4.90
N LEU A 76 -13.94 4.61 -4.89
CA LEU A 76 -12.65 4.13 -5.43
C LEU A 76 -12.90 3.56 -6.83
N VAL A 77 -12.22 4.14 -7.83
CA VAL A 77 -12.34 3.75 -9.23
C VAL A 77 -11.06 3.06 -9.69
N GLN A 78 -11.18 1.84 -10.19
CA GLN A 78 -10.06 1.03 -10.67
C GLN A 78 -10.33 0.47 -12.05
N ASP A 79 -9.38 0.65 -12.97
CA ASP A 79 -9.47 0.23 -14.37
C ASP A 79 -9.31 -1.29 -14.59
N ARG A 80 -8.84 -2.01 -13.56
CA ARG A 80 -8.60 -3.46 -13.57
C ARG A 80 -9.64 -4.22 -12.76
N PRO A 81 -9.76 -5.55 -12.98
CA PRO A 81 -10.63 -6.41 -12.18
C PRO A 81 -10.12 -6.66 -10.77
N MET A 82 -8.85 -6.31 -10.45
CA MET A 82 -8.26 -6.44 -9.12
C MET A 82 -7.61 -5.13 -8.66
N LEU A 83 -7.41 -5.04 -7.36
CA LEU A 83 -6.69 -3.97 -6.67
C LEU A 83 -5.20 -4.32 -6.52
N GLY A 84 -4.38 -3.34 -6.09
CA GLY A 84 -2.97 -3.54 -5.77
C GLY A 84 -1.98 -3.04 -6.82
N GLY A 85 -2.42 -2.78 -8.05
CA GLY A 85 -1.55 -2.26 -9.12
C GLY A 85 -0.36 -3.19 -9.39
N ASN A 86 0.87 -2.67 -9.31
CA ASN A 86 2.08 -3.48 -9.55
C ASN A 86 2.27 -4.63 -8.54
N ALA A 87 1.62 -4.59 -7.37
CA ALA A 87 1.64 -5.68 -6.40
C ALA A 87 0.63 -6.79 -6.70
N SER A 88 -0.35 -6.54 -7.58
CA SER A 88 -1.39 -7.50 -7.92
C SER A 88 -0.87 -8.74 -8.64
N SER A 89 -1.74 -9.75 -8.78
CA SER A 89 -1.44 -10.98 -9.52
C SER A 89 -1.14 -10.74 -11.00
N GLU A 90 -1.54 -9.61 -11.59
CA GLU A 90 -1.26 -9.25 -12.98
C GLU A 90 0.22 -8.92 -13.21
N MET A 91 0.89 -8.35 -12.20
CA MET A 91 2.27 -7.91 -12.33
C MET A 91 3.22 -8.69 -11.42
N ARG A 92 2.79 -9.08 -10.23
CA ARG A 92 3.54 -9.86 -9.23
C ARG A 92 4.85 -9.22 -8.77
N MET A 93 4.94 -7.89 -8.76
CA MET A 93 6.11 -7.21 -8.21
C MET A 93 6.07 -7.28 -6.67
N GLY A 94 7.18 -7.71 -6.06
CA GLY A 94 7.32 -7.70 -4.61
C GLY A 94 7.27 -6.29 -4.04
N ILE A 95 6.53 -6.12 -2.94
CA ILE A 95 6.41 -4.84 -2.24
C ILE A 95 7.74 -4.52 -1.58
N VAL A 96 8.41 -3.45 -2.02
CA VAL A 96 9.63 -2.94 -1.41
C VAL A 96 9.41 -1.54 -0.85
N GLY A 97 10.21 -1.18 0.13
CA GLY A 97 10.18 0.08 0.85
C GLY A 97 11.48 0.29 1.61
N VAL A 98 11.42 0.71 2.86
CA VAL A 98 12.60 0.90 3.72
C VAL A 98 13.41 -0.38 3.85
N LYS A 99 14.72 -0.23 4.08
CA LYS A 99 15.66 -1.37 4.14
C LYS A 99 16.00 -1.83 5.57
N THR A 100 15.69 -1.02 6.57
CA THR A 100 15.94 -1.35 7.99
C THR A 100 14.67 -1.82 8.68
N ASP A 101 14.84 -2.66 9.70
CA ASP A 101 13.73 -3.28 10.42
C ASP A 101 12.95 -2.25 11.25
N ASP A 102 13.64 -1.33 11.91
CA ASP A 102 13.02 -0.32 12.79
C ASP A 102 12.10 0.67 12.03
N HIS A 103 12.37 0.89 10.74
CA HIS A 103 11.61 1.80 9.89
C HIS A 103 10.57 1.10 9.00
N GLN A 104 10.31 -0.22 9.17
CA GLN A 104 9.32 -0.91 8.32
C GLN A 104 7.98 -0.19 8.34
N GLU A 105 7.37 -0.10 7.17
CA GLU A 105 6.09 0.54 6.96
C GLU A 105 4.97 -0.23 7.68
N THR A 106 4.14 0.49 8.43
CA THR A 106 2.99 0.00 9.18
C THR A 106 1.68 0.62 8.66
N GLY A 107 0.65 0.73 9.47
CA GLY A 107 -0.65 1.25 9.08
C GLY A 107 -1.43 0.28 8.16
N ILE A 108 -2.19 0.82 7.21
CA ILE A 108 -3.08 0.03 6.32
C ILE A 108 -2.29 -0.98 5.48
N LEU A 109 -1.06 -0.66 5.07
CA LEU A 109 -0.22 -1.61 4.33
C LEU A 109 0.04 -2.87 5.14
N GLU A 110 0.46 -2.73 6.40
CA GLU A 110 0.75 -3.88 7.24
C GLU A 110 -0.52 -4.66 7.59
N GLU A 111 -1.63 -4.00 7.80
CA GLU A 111 -2.94 -4.66 7.97
C GLU A 111 -3.24 -5.59 6.79
N MET A 112 -3.08 -5.12 5.55
CA MET A 112 -3.25 -5.96 4.35
C MET A 112 -2.28 -7.14 4.32
N GLN A 113 -1.03 -6.93 4.73
CA GLN A 113 -0.01 -7.98 4.76
C GLN A 113 -0.29 -9.03 5.83
N LEU A 114 -0.75 -8.64 7.02
CA LEU A 114 -1.15 -9.57 8.08
C LEU A 114 -2.42 -10.34 7.70
N ARG A 115 -3.40 -9.67 7.09
CA ARG A 115 -4.58 -10.31 6.52
C ARG A 115 -4.20 -11.36 5.47
N ASN A 116 -3.21 -11.04 4.62
CA ASN A 116 -2.68 -11.99 3.65
C ASN A 116 -2.01 -13.19 4.34
N PHE A 117 -1.28 -13.01 5.43
CA PHE A 117 -0.72 -14.14 6.19
C PHE A 117 -1.81 -15.04 6.75
N TYR A 118 -2.86 -14.45 7.29
CA TYR A 118 -3.97 -15.16 7.89
C TYR A 118 -4.76 -16.00 6.86
N TYR A 119 -5.19 -15.39 5.75
CA TYR A 119 -6.01 -16.06 4.73
C TYR A 119 -5.23 -16.79 3.64
N ASN A 120 -3.98 -16.41 3.39
CA ASN A 120 -3.15 -16.88 2.29
C ASN A 120 -1.78 -17.40 2.76
N PRO A 121 -1.73 -18.41 3.62
CA PRO A 121 -0.46 -18.90 4.19
C PRO A 121 0.51 -19.45 3.12
N LEU A 122 0.03 -19.84 1.95
CA LEU A 122 0.86 -20.28 0.82
C LEU A 122 1.31 -19.14 -0.08
N GLN A 123 0.98 -17.89 0.24
CA GLN A 123 1.38 -16.69 -0.47
C GLN A 123 1.08 -16.73 -1.98
N ARG A 124 -0.15 -17.14 -2.33
CA ARG A 124 -0.64 -17.11 -3.71
C ARG A 124 -1.04 -15.69 -4.11
N TYR A 125 -0.61 -15.22 -5.27
CA TYR A 125 -0.86 -13.84 -5.71
C TYR A 125 -2.35 -13.54 -5.93
N THR A 126 -3.14 -14.47 -6.40
CA THR A 126 -4.59 -14.28 -6.56
C THR A 126 -5.29 -14.11 -5.22
N MET A 127 -4.86 -14.84 -4.18
CA MET A 127 -5.39 -14.67 -2.82
C MET A 127 -4.85 -13.41 -2.12
N TRP A 128 -3.69 -12.92 -2.55
CA TRP A 128 -3.21 -11.59 -2.15
C TRP A 128 -4.13 -10.48 -2.70
N ASP A 129 -4.57 -10.59 -3.96
CA ASP A 129 -5.57 -9.67 -4.52
C ASP A 129 -6.85 -9.66 -3.67
N ASP A 130 -7.30 -10.84 -3.20
CA ASP A 130 -8.47 -10.97 -2.32
C ASP A 130 -8.23 -10.35 -0.93
N ALA A 131 -7.00 -10.41 -0.40
CA ALA A 131 -6.67 -9.75 0.87
C ALA A 131 -6.77 -8.22 0.75
N ILE A 132 -6.31 -7.64 -0.36
CA ILE A 132 -6.46 -6.22 -0.66
C ILE A 132 -7.95 -5.88 -0.86
N TYR A 133 -8.65 -6.68 -1.68
CA TYR A 133 -10.07 -6.49 -1.95
C TYR A 133 -10.88 -6.50 -0.66
N THR A 134 -10.64 -7.47 0.23
CA THR A 134 -11.32 -7.57 1.53
C THR A 134 -11.10 -6.34 2.38
N THR A 135 -9.89 -5.76 2.39
CA THR A 135 -9.59 -4.55 3.14
C THR A 135 -10.46 -3.37 2.67
N VAL A 136 -10.73 -3.27 1.37
CA VAL A 136 -11.57 -2.20 0.80
C VAL A 136 -13.05 -2.44 1.03
N VAL A 137 -13.55 -3.65 0.75
CA VAL A 137 -14.99 -3.92 0.81
C VAL A 137 -15.52 -4.06 2.23
N SER A 138 -14.64 -4.22 3.21
CA SER A 138 -14.99 -4.18 4.63
C SER A 138 -15.28 -2.76 5.14
N GLU A 139 -14.94 -1.72 4.36
CA GLU A 139 -15.20 -0.33 4.73
C GLU A 139 -16.57 0.12 4.22
N PRO A 140 -17.55 0.35 5.10
CA PRO A 140 -18.93 0.67 4.68
C PRO A 140 -19.06 2.00 3.93
N ASN A 141 -18.09 2.90 4.11
CA ASN A 141 -18.06 4.20 3.45
C ASN A 141 -17.39 4.17 2.07
N ILE A 142 -16.95 3.01 1.57
CA ILE A 142 -16.34 2.90 0.24
C ILE A 142 -17.32 2.25 -0.75
N LYS A 143 -17.57 2.92 -1.87
CA LYS A 143 -18.11 2.32 -3.07
C LYS A 143 -16.96 2.01 -4.03
N LEU A 144 -16.72 0.72 -4.29
CA LEU A 144 -15.69 0.24 -5.21
C LEU A 144 -16.26 0.05 -6.62
N LEU A 145 -15.58 0.62 -7.63
CA LEU A 145 -15.88 0.44 -9.06
C LEU A 145 -14.66 -0.19 -9.74
N LEU A 146 -14.68 -1.49 -9.94
CA LEU A 146 -13.67 -2.24 -10.71
C LEU A 146 -13.99 -2.20 -12.21
N ASN A 147 -13.00 -2.53 -13.05
CA ASN A 147 -13.11 -2.52 -14.53
C ASN A 147 -13.62 -1.17 -15.07
N THR A 148 -13.32 -0.09 -14.35
CA THR A 148 -13.86 1.24 -14.60
C THR A 148 -12.70 2.21 -14.81
N SER A 149 -12.50 2.64 -16.04
CA SER A 149 -11.42 3.54 -16.43
C SER A 149 -11.90 4.99 -16.44
N VAL A 150 -11.26 5.84 -15.63
CA VAL A 150 -11.46 7.30 -15.72
C VAL A 150 -10.83 7.79 -17.02
N ASN A 151 -11.59 8.52 -17.83
CA ASN A 151 -11.18 8.94 -19.16
C ASN A 151 -11.44 10.42 -19.48
N ASP A 152 -12.13 11.16 -18.59
CA ASP A 152 -12.40 12.59 -18.78
C ASP A 152 -12.65 13.27 -17.43
N VAL A 153 -12.55 14.61 -17.40
CA VAL A 153 -12.74 15.46 -16.24
C VAL A 153 -13.73 16.59 -16.56
N VAL A 154 -14.70 16.81 -15.70
CA VAL A 154 -15.64 17.94 -15.80
C VAL A 154 -15.16 19.03 -14.84
N MET A 155 -14.83 20.20 -15.39
CA MET A 155 -14.37 21.35 -14.62
C MET A 155 -15.49 22.34 -14.35
N LYS A 156 -15.43 22.99 -13.17
CA LYS A 156 -16.23 24.17 -12.82
C LYS A 156 -15.29 25.27 -12.31
N GLY A 157 -14.93 26.18 -13.20
CA GLY A 157 -13.84 27.11 -12.95
C GLY A 157 -12.50 26.36 -12.80
N GLU A 158 -11.77 26.61 -11.74
CA GLU A 158 -10.49 25.96 -11.44
C GLU A 158 -10.63 24.64 -10.68
N ARG A 159 -11.86 24.21 -10.36
CA ARG A 159 -12.12 23.02 -9.57
C ARG A 159 -12.67 21.89 -10.42
N ILE A 160 -12.30 20.66 -10.10
CA ILE A 160 -12.91 19.47 -10.66
C ILE A 160 -14.33 19.34 -10.05
N ALA A 161 -15.34 19.24 -10.91
CA ALA A 161 -16.71 18.99 -10.50
C ALA A 161 -17.06 17.49 -10.52
N ALA A 162 -16.56 16.79 -11.53
CA ALA A 162 -16.75 15.35 -11.67
C ALA A 162 -15.64 14.73 -12.53
N VAL A 163 -15.50 13.42 -12.45
CA VAL A 163 -14.77 12.61 -13.44
C VAL A 163 -15.76 11.78 -14.24
N LYS A 164 -15.43 11.51 -15.52
CA LYS A 164 -16.16 10.54 -16.34
C LYS A 164 -15.35 9.25 -16.41
N ALA A 165 -16.05 8.13 -16.36
CA ALA A 165 -15.43 6.83 -16.40
C ALA A 165 -16.27 5.81 -17.17
N TRP A 166 -15.60 4.89 -17.85
CA TRP A 166 -16.20 3.81 -18.59
C TRP A 166 -15.96 2.46 -17.91
N ASN A 167 -17.04 1.74 -17.60
CA ASN A 167 -16.97 0.35 -17.12
C ASN A 167 -17.11 -0.61 -18.30
N ILE A 168 -16.03 -1.34 -18.56
CA ILE A 168 -15.94 -2.25 -19.71
C ILE A 168 -16.84 -3.49 -19.60
N ASN A 169 -17.13 -3.95 -18.37
CA ASN A 169 -17.93 -5.16 -18.14
C ASN A 169 -19.43 -4.88 -18.08
N ALA A 170 -19.80 -3.73 -17.52
CA ALA A 170 -21.20 -3.34 -17.35
C ALA A 170 -21.70 -2.43 -18.48
N TYR A 171 -20.84 -2.06 -19.43
CA TYR A 171 -21.14 -1.11 -20.51
C TYR A 171 -21.75 0.20 -19.99
N THR A 172 -21.21 0.69 -18.87
CA THR A 172 -21.75 1.84 -18.15
C THR A 172 -20.82 3.04 -18.24
N ASN A 173 -21.38 4.19 -18.64
CA ASN A 173 -20.74 5.49 -18.48
C ASN A 173 -21.07 6.03 -17.09
N TYR A 174 -20.07 6.30 -16.30
CA TYR A 174 -20.22 6.98 -15.01
C TYR A 174 -19.84 8.45 -15.14
N THR A 175 -20.66 9.32 -14.53
CA THR A 175 -20.28 10.68 -14.16
C THR A 175 -20.22 10.73 -12.63
N ILE A 176 -19.04 10.91 -12.06
CA ILE A 176 -18.81 10.78 -10.62
C ILE A 176 -18.44 12.15 -10.07
N ALA A 177 -19.40 12.81 -9.42
CA ALA A 177 -19.21 14.08 -8.75
C ALA A 177 -18.49 13.89 -7.41
N GLY A 178 -17.62 14.84 -7.05
CA GLY A 178 -16.90 14.82 -5.80
C GLY A 178 -16.61 16.21 -5.25
N LYS A 179 -16.41 16.32 -3.93
CA LYS A 179 -15.91 17.54 -3.31
C LYS A 179 -14.39 17.62 -3.49
N LEU A 180 -13.71 16.46 -3.39
CA LEU A 180 -12.26 16.31 -3.50
C LEU A 180 -11.90 15.09 -4.34
N PHE A 181 -10.84 15.19 -5.13
CA PHE A 181 -10.35 14.15 -6.04
C PHE A 181 -8.91 13.78 -5.71
N LEU A 182 -8.61 12.48 -5.70
CA LEU A 182 -7.27 11.95 -5.53
C LEU A 182 -6.84 11.19 -6.77
N ASP A 183 -5.75 11.61 -7.41
CA ASP A 183 -5.09 10.80 -8.43
C ASP A 183 -4.11 9.82 -7.79
N CYS A 184 -4.41 8.54 -7.88
CA CYS A 184 -3.58 7.43 -7.43
C CYS A 184 -3.31 6.44 -8.58
N THR A 185 -3.48 6.89 -9.83
CA THR A 185 -3.29 6.05 -11.01
C THR A 185 -1.81 5.79 -11.31
N GLY A 186 -0.93 6.65 -10.76
CA GLY A 186 0.49 6.65 -11.05
C GLY A 186 0.84 7.14 -12.46
N ASP A 187 -0.16 7.33 -13.33
CA ASP A 187 -0.02 7.92 -14.66
C ASP A 187 -0.53 9.36 -14.72
N GLY A 188 -1.17 9.83 -13.64
CA GLY A 188 -1.65 11.20 -13.50
C GLY A 188 -2.79 11.51 -14.48
N ILE A 189 -3.85 10.70 -14.49
CA ILE A 189 -4.98 10.90 -15.41
C ILE A 189 -5.70 12.24 -15.16
N LEU A 190 -5.72 12.70 -13.90
CA LEU A 190 -6.38 13.96 -13.56
C LEU A 190 -5.59 15.22 -14.00
N ARG A 191 -4.46 15.07 -14.71
CA ARG A 191 -3.85 16.19 -15.46
C ARG A 191 -4.81 16.76 -16.52
N LEU A 192 -5.84 16.00 -16.92
CA LEU A 192 -6.93 16.49 -17.77
C LEU A 192 -7.67 17.70 -17.17
N SER A 193 -7.57 17.92 -15.87
CA SER A 193 -8.08 19.12 -15.18
C SER A 193 -7.28 20.40 -15.46
N GLY A 194 -6.15 20.32 -16.16
CA GLY A 194 -5.19 21.42 -16.29
C GLY A 194 -4.23 21.52 -15.10
N ALA A 195 -4.18 20.51 -14.24
CA ALA A 195 -3.19 20.46 -13.17
C ALA A 195 -1.76 20.45 -13.74
N LYS A 196 -0.88 21.25 -13.13
CA LYS A 196 0.52 21.31 -13.53
C LYS A 196 1.20 19.97 -13.25
N PHE A 197 2.03 19.53 -14.19
CA PHE A 197 2.77 18.28 -14.08
C PHE A 197 4.13 18.35 -14.78
N ARG A 198 5.00 17.40 -14.48
CA ARG A 198 6.30 17.17 -15.10
C ARG A 198 6.36 15.76 -15.70
N ARG A 199 7.19 15.60 -16.72
CA ARG A 199 7.54 14.30 -17.33
C ARG A 199 9.00 14.34 -17.75
N GLY A 200 9.65 13.18 -17.79
CA GLY A 200 11.05 13.08 -18.16
C GLY A 200 12.00 13.54 -17.05
N ARG A 201 13.26 13.79 -17.41
CA ARG A 201 14.34 14.12 -16.48
C ARG A 201 14.60 15.64 -16.51
N GLU A 202 14.68 16.25 -15.33
CA GLU A 202 15.05 17.65 -15.18
C GLU A 202 16.50 17.88 -15.62
N LEU A 203 16.84 19.11 -16.01
CA LEU A 203 18.24 19.52 -16.13
C LEU A 203 18.88 19.47 -14.72
N PRO A 204 20.07 18.86 -14.54
CA PRO A 204 20.75 18.83 -13.25
C PRO A 204 20.85 20.20 -12.58
N ALA A 205 21.07 21.26 -13.36
CA ALA A 205 21.19 22.64 -12.86
C ALA A 205 19.86 23.23 -12.34
N GLU A 206 18.69 22.70 -12.71
CA GLU A 206 17.39 23.25 -12.29
C GLU A 206 17.17 23.10 -10.78
N PHE A 207 17.60 21.97 -10.21
CA PHE A 207 17.50 21.67 -8.77
C PHE A 207 18.88 21.42 -8.13
N ASN A 208 19.99 21.70 -8.82
CA ASN A 208 21.35 21.39 -8.42
C ASN A 208 21.57 19.90 -8.11
N GLU A 209 20.84 19.00 -8.78
CA GLU A 209 20.93 17.57 -8.58
C GLU A 209 22.18 17.01 -9.29
N TYR A 210 22.95 16.17 -8.58
CA TYR A 210 24.23 15.62 -9.04
C TYR A 210 24.23 14.09 -9.20
N CYS A 211 23.21 13.40 -8.69
CA CYS A 211 23.09 11.95 -8.86
C CYS A 211 22.69 11.55 -10.28
N GLN A 212 22.10 12.48 -11.02
CA GLN A 212 21.77 12.36 -12.42
C GLN A 212 22.80 13.10 -13.26
N ALA A 213 23.50 12.38 -14.15
CA ALA A 213 24.54 12.99 -14.99
C ALA A 213 23.99 13.70 -16.23
N GLU A 214 22.82 13.26 -16.72
CA GLU A 214 22.15 13.74 -17.94
C GLU A 214 20.71 14.11 -17.62
N GLY A 215 20.13 15.04 -18.36
CA GLY A 215 18.73 15.43 -18.19
C GLY A 215 18.30 16.53 -19.16
N GLY A 216 17.15 17.15 -18.88
CA GLY A 216 16.51 18.10 -19.76
C GLY A 216 15.87 17.42 -20.97
N ASP A 217 15.38 16.20 -20.80
CA ASP A 217 14.79 15.39 -21.86
C ASP A 217 13.48 14.71 -21.40
N ALA A 218 12.79 14.08 -22.35
CA ALA A 218 11.54 13.37 -22.08
C ALA A 218 11.73 11.92 -21.59
N LYS A 219 12.97 11.47 -21.37
CA LYS A 219 13.27 10.09 -20.99
C LYS A 219 12.83 9.81 -19.56
N THR A 220 12.44 8.56 -19.32
CA THR A 220 11.97 8.07 -18.02
C THR A 220 12.67 6.76 -17.66
N MET A 221 12.42 6.25 -16.47
CA MET A 221 12.69 4.86 -16.15
C MET A 221 11.69 3.96 -16.88
N GLY A 222 12.18 2.87 -17.49
CA GLY A 222 11.36 1.94 -18.26
C GLY A 222 10.38 1.11 -17.44
N ASN A 223 9.62 0.29 -18.15
CA ASN A 223 8.66 -0.66 -17.61
C ASN A 223 9.28 -2.06 -17.56
N SER A 224 8.77 -2.95 -16.68
CA SER A 224 9.20 -4.36 -16.67
C SER A 224 8.01 -5.31 -16.82
N ILE A 225 8.24 -6.43 -17.49
CA ILE A 225 7.42 -7.63 -17.35
C ILE A 225 8.24 -8.65 -16.55
N LEU A 226 7.62 -9.25 -15.55
CA LEU A 226 8.23 -10.29 -14.73
C LEU A 226 7.86 -11.67 -15.24
N LEU A 227 8.69 -12.64 -14.92
CA LEU A 227 8.40 -14.05 -15.07
C LEU A 227 8.57 -14.77 -13.73
N GLN A 228 7.87 -15.88 -13.58
CA GLN A 228 7.94 -16.73 -12.40
C GLN A 228 8.32 -18.14 -12.80
N LEU A 229 9.20 -18.74 -12.03
CA LEU A 229 9.71 -20.08 -12.26
C LEU A 229 9.18 -21.03 -11.18
N ARG A 230 9.15 -22.31 -11.50
CA ARG A 230 8.94 -23.38 -10.53
C ARG A 230 10.06 -24.40 -10.60
N LYS A 231 10.36 -25.05 -9.48
CA LYS A 231 11.28 -26.19 -9.45
C LYS A 231 10.65 -27.39 -10.11
N THR A 232 11.50 -28.16 -10.79
CA THR A 232 11.13 -29.42 -11.43
C THR A 232 12.26 -30.43 -11.31
N ASP A 233 11.93 -31.71 -11.24
CA ASP A 233 12.86 -32.83 -11.34
C ASP A 233 13.15 -33.24 -12.78
N LYS A 234 12.44 -32.65 -13.74
CA LYS A 234 12.60 -32.89 -15.19
C LYS A 234 13.43 -31.78 -15.83
N ASP A 235 14.36 -32.17 -16.67
CA ASP A 235 15.14 -31.22 -17.47
C ASP A 235 14.58 -31.18 -18.90
N VAL A 236 13.53 -30.37 -19.08
CA VAL A 236 12.86 -30.17 -20.36
C VAL A 236 13.39 -28.90 -21.02
N PRO A 237 13.97 -28.97 -22.22
CA PRO A 237 14.37 -27.77 -22.97
C PRO A 237 13.18 -26.84 -23.21
N PHE A 238 13.45 -25.55 -23.27
CA PHE A 238 12.44 -24.55 -23.59
C PHE A 238 12.71 -23.96 -24.98
N LYS A 239 11.66 -23.85 -25.77
CA LYS A 239 11.70 -23.16 -27.07
C LYS A 239 10.79 -21.92 -26.96
N ALA A 240 11.38 -20.75 -27.14
CA ALA A 240 10.63 -19.52 -27.20
C ALA A 240 9.74 -19.44 -28.45
N PRO A 241 8.63 -18.65 -28.42
CA PRO A 241 7.88 -18.34 -29.63
C PRO A 241 8.76 -17.67 -30.70
N GLU A 242 8.44 -17.86 -31.97
CA GLU A 242 9.23 -17.36 -33.13
C GLU A 242 9.39 -15.82 -33.12
N TRP A 243 8.48 -15.10 -32.50
CA TRP A 243 8.55 -13.65 -32.37
C TRP A 243 9.43 -13.15 -31.22
N ALA A 244 9.93 -14.04 -30.34
CA ALA A 244 10.83 -13.68 -29.24
C ALA A 244 12.26 -13.44 -29.72
N TYR A 245 13.04 -12.73 -28.92
CA TYR A 245 14.48 -12.62 -29.15
C TYR A 245 15.19 -13.96 -28.90
N HIS A 246 16.28 -14.17 -29.62
CA HIS A 246 17.21 -15.29 -29.38
C HIS A 246 18.55 -14.68 -28.96
N PHE A 247 18.87 -14.81 -27.66
CA PHE A 247 20.09 -14.26 -27.09
C PHE A 247 21.23 -15.28 -27.09
N THR A 248 22.46 -14.75 -27.15
CA THR A 248 23.72 -15.49 -27.10
C THR A 248 24.62 -14.86 -26.01
N ASP A 249 25.76 -15.48 -25.71
CA ASP A 249 26.74 -14.95 -24.76
C ASP A 249 27.26 -13.57 -25.18
N ASP A 250 27.34 -13.29 -26.50
CA ASP A 250 27.80 -11.99 -27.01
C ASP A 250 26.88 -10.81 -26.61
N ASP A 251 25.61 -11.09 -26.38
CA ASP A 251 24.64 -10.07 -25.92
C ASP A 251 24.92 -9.62 -24.48
N PHE A 252 25.64 -10.46 -23.72
CA PHE A 252 25.94 -10.24 -22.29
C PHE A 252 27.44 -10.10 -22.00
N ASN A 253 28.26 -10.09 -23.02
CA ASN A 253 29.70 -9.91 -22.90
C ASN A 253 30.05 -8.42 -22.75
N TYR A 254 30.08 -7.94 -21.50
CA TYR A 254 30.47 -6.60 -21.12
C TYR A 254 31.06 -6.57 -19.71
N ASP A 255 31.89 -5.56 -19.44
CA ASP A 255 32.47 -5.36 -18.10
C ASP A 255 31.42 -5.03 -17.05
N THR A 256 31.61 -5.56 -15.84
CA THR A 256 30.72 -5.35 -14.69
C THR A 256 31.48 -4.81 -13.46
N PRO A 257 32.18 -3.65 -13.60
CA PRO A 257 32.94 -3.09 -12.47
C PRO A 257 32.00 -2.69 -11.33
N LYS A 258 32.47 -2.89 -10.10
CA LYS A 258 31.77 -2.35 -8.91
C LYS A 258 32.13 -0.89 -8.74
N SER A 259 31.20 -0.10 -8.18
CA SER A 259 31.51 1.27 -7.79
C SER A 259 32.55 1.28 -6.67
N THR A 260 33.52 2.21 -6.75
CA THR A 260 34.48 2.52 -5.69
C THR A 260 33.99 3.65 -4.79
N ILE A 261 32.88 4.31 -5.15
CA ILE A 261 32.29 5.40 -4.37
C ILE A 261 31.45 4.80 -3.24
N PRO A 262 31.72 5.15 -1.97
CA PRO A 262 30.91 4.69 -0.84
C PRO A 262 29.42 5.05 -1.00
N GLY A 263 28.55 4.08 -0.76
CA GLY A 263 27.10 4.29 -0.85
C GLY A 263 26.51 4.26 -2.27
N LEU A 264 27.33 4.16 -3.32
CA LEU A 264 26.89 4.01 -4.71
C LEU A 264 27.04 2.56 -5.16
N LYS A 265 25.99 1.98 -5.71
CA LYS A 265 25.96 0.63 -6.25
C LYS A 265 25.54 0.64 -7.73
N PHE A 266 26.24 -0.17 -8.53
CA PHE A 266 25.88 -0.44 -9.93
C PHE A 266 25.14 -1.76 -10.04
N ASN A 267 24.07 -1.80 -10.82
CA ASN A 267 23.32 -3.00 -11.13
C ASN A 267 23.48 -3.40 -12.59
N TYR A 268 23.54 -4.72 -12.80
CA TYR A 268 23.71 -5.37 -14.09
C TYR A 268 22.64 -6.44 -14.27
N LYS A 269 22.43 -6.92 -15.52
CA LYS A 269 21.55 -8.06 -15.80
C LYS A 269 22.08 -9.31 -15.08
N ARG A 270 21.22 -9.99 -14.37
CA ARG A 270 21.56 -11.19 -13.59
C ARG A 270 21.15 -12.42 -14.39
N ILE A 271 22.06 -12.92 -15.21
CA ILE A 271 21.80 -14.01 -16.16
C ILE A 271 22.36 -15.38 -15.73
N ASN A 272 23.11 -15.43 -14.62
CA ASN A 272 23.83 -16.65 -14.20
C ASN A 272 23.00 -17.57 -13.30
N HIS A 273 22.06 -17.02 -12.56
CA HIS A 273 21.24 -17.76 -11.58
C HIS A 273 19.78 -17.35 -11.66
N PRO A 274 18.90 -18.19 -12.21
CA PRO A 274 17.48 -17.85 -12.34
C PRO A 274 16.73 -17.79 -11.01
N HIS A 275 17.12 -18.56 -10.00
CA HIS A 275 16.39 -18.69 -8.74
C HIS A 275 16.51 -17.48 -7.79
N ASP A 276 17.57 -16.68 -7.90
CA ASP A 276 17.79 -15.50 -7.05
C ASP A 276 17.28 -14.19 -7.67
N ASN A 277 16.50 -14.28 -8.73
CA ASN A 277 16.25 -13.16 -9.62
C ASN A 277 14.76 -13.01 -9.93
N ASN A 278 14.20 -11.84 -9.65
CA ASN A 278 12.83 -11.52 -10.03
C ASN A 278 12.71 -10.94 -11.44
N PHE A 279 13.78 -10.97 -12.21
CA PHE A 279 13.84 -10.50 -13.60
C PHE A 279 13.38 -9.05 -13.83
N TRP A 280 13.43 -8.20 -12.78
CA TRP A 280 13.06 -6.79 -12.86
C TRP A 280 13.84 -6.02 -13.93
N TRP A 281 15.02 -6.50 -14.28
CA TRP A 281 15.91 -5.96 -15.29
C TRP A 281 15.49 -6.32 -16.73
N CYS A 282 14.47 -7.16 -16.94
CA CYS A 282 13.74 -7.25 -18.19
C CYS A 282 12.89 -5.98 -18.31
N GLU A 283 13.53 -4.91 -18.71
CA GLU A 283 13.01 -3.55 -18.68
C GLU A 283 13.15 -2.89 -20.05
N PHE A 284 12.12 -2.12 -20.44
CA PHE A 284 12.09 -1.40 -21.71
C PHE A 284 11.18 -0.19 -21.65
N GLY A 285 11.37 0.78 -22.54
CA GLY A 285 10.43 1.87 -22.79
C GLY A 285 10.80 3.20 -22.17
N GLY A 286 12.00 3.35 -21.53
CA GLY A 286 12.41 4.64 -20.96
C GLY A 286 12.68 5.75 -21.99
N ASN A 287 12.93 5.38 -23.24
CA ASN A 287 13.08 6.30 -24.39
C ASN A 287 11.76 6.56 -25.14
N PHE A 288 10.65 5.98 -24.66
CA PHE A 288 9.32 6.07 -25.27
C PHE A 288 8.34 6.74 -24.32
N ASP A 289 7.16 7.10 -24.81
CA ASP A 289 6.07 7.52 -23.94
C ASP A 289 5.46 6.29 -23.26
N THR A 290 5.76 6.10 -21.97
CA THR A 290 5.30 4.93 -21.20
C THR A 290 3.76 4.82 -21.08
N ILE A 291 3.01 5.85 -21.51
CA ILE A 291 1.55 5.85 -21.57
C ILE A 291 1.07 5.61 -23.01
N ALA A 292 1.49 6.45 -23.96
CA ALA A 292 1.02 6.38 -25.33
C ALA A 292 1.49 5.11 -26.05
N ASP A 293 2.75 4.70 -25.83
CA ASP A 293 3.38 3.55 -26.50
C ASP A 293 3.25 2.25 -25.66
N ALA A 294 2.31 2.20 -24.71
CA ALA A 294 2.22 1.10 -23.73
C ALA A 294 2.10 -0.30 -24.38
N ASN A 295 1.36 -0.43 -25.50
CA ASN A 295 1.17 -1.70 -26.19
C ASN A 295 2.45 -2.17 -26.91
N ASP A 296 3.18 -1.26 -27.53
CA ASP A 296 4.43 -1.57 -28.21
C ASP A 296 5.51 -1.94 -27.18
N ILE A 297 5.56 -1.20 -26.07
CA ILE A 297 6.44 -1.52 -24.93
C ILE A 297 6.11 -2.90 -24.35
N GLN A 298 4.84 -3.25 -24.22
CA GLN A 298 4.40 -4.57 -23.74
C GLN A 298 4.88 -5.69 -24.68
N PHE A 299 4.73 -5.51 -25.99
CA PHE A 299 5.14 -6.52 -26.94
C PHE A 299 6.66 -6.69 -26.96
N GLU A 300 7.41 -5.61 -26.90
CA GLU A 300 8.88 -5.65 -26.83
C GLU A 300 9.36 -6.36 -25.55
N LEU A 301 8.75 -6.05 -24.41
CA LEU A 301 9.04 -6.74 -23.14
C LEU A 301 8.74 -8.25 -23.20
N LYS A 302 7.68 -8.66 -23.90
CA LYS A 302 7.39 -10.08 -24.12
C LYS A 302 8.49 -10.77 -24.92
N LYS A 303 9.01 -10.13 -25.98
CA LYS A 303 10.14 -10.66 -26.77
C LYS A 303 11.37 -10.87 -25.88
N ILE A 304 11.69 -9.88 -25.04
CA ILE A 304 12.82 -9.92 -24.11
C ILE A 304 12.65 -11.07 -23.11
N VAL A 305 11.51 -11.16 -22.45
CA VAL A 305 11.29 -12.12 -21.35
C VAL A 305 11.36 -13.57 -21.83
N TYR A 306 10.72 -13.90 -22.97
CA TYR A 306 10.77 -15.24 -23.53
C TYR A 306 12.16 -15.61 -24.05
N GLY A 307 12.86 -14.65 -24.69
CA GLY A 307 14.22 -14.86 -25.14
C GLY A 307 15.22 -15.04 -24.01
N ILE A 308 15.09 -14.28 -22.91
CA ILE A 308 15.92 -14.46 -21.72
C ILE A 308 15.71 -15.83 -21.10
N TRP A 309 14.44 -16.29 -21.00
CA TRP A 309 14.20 -17.61 -20.44
C TRP A 309 14.75 -18.72 -21.34
N GLU A 310 14.60 -18.63 -22.66
CA GLU A 310 15.21 -19.59 -23.62
C GLU A 310 16.73 -19.65 -23.47
N TYR A 311 17.38 -18.48 -23.43
CA TYR A 311 18.83 -18.37 -23.24
C TYR A 311 19.28 -19.01 -21.92
N MET A 312 18.61 -18.72 -20.81
CA MET A 312 18.98 -19.25 -19.49
C MET A 312 18.68 -20.74 -19.37
N LYS A 313 17.53 -21.18 -19.87
CA LYS A 313 17.07 -22.59 -19.76
C LYS A 313 17.92 -23.55 -20.55
N ASN A 314 18.32 -23.15 -21.76
CA ASN A 314 19.06 -24.01 -22.67
C ASN A 314 20.58 -23.78 -22.64
N HIS A 315 21.07 -22.90 -21.76
CA HIS A 315 22.48 -22.58 -21.68
C HIS A 315 23.34 -23.83 -21.33
N PRO A 316 24.49 -24.05 -22.01
CA PRO A 316 25.30 -25.27 -21.85
C PRO A 316 25.84 -25.49 -20.43
N ASP A 317 26.01 -24.43 -19.63
CA ASP A 317 26.47 -24.54 -18.24
C ASP A 317 25.40 -25.06 -17.26
N GLY A 318 24.17 -25.27 -17.74
CA GLY A 318 23.07 -25.82 -16.95
C GLY A 318 22.45 -24.87 -15.97
N ARG A 319 22.65 -23.52 -16.08
CA ARG A 319 22.10 -22.51 -15.14
C ARG A 319 20.58 -22.55 -14.98
N GLY A 320 19.84 -22.98 -16.02
CA GLY A 320 18.38 -23.14 -16.00
C GLY A 320 17.89 -24.54 -15.63
N LYS A 321 18.83 -25.49 -15.33
CA LYS A 321 18.48 -26.86 -14.97
C LYS A 321 17.68 -26.92 -13.67
N GLY A 322 16.65 -27.78 -13.62
CA GLY A 322 15.79 -27.91 -12.45
C GLY A 322 14.74 -26.82 -12.30
N TYR A 323 14.52 -25.99 -13.32
CA TYR A 323 13.48 -24.95 -13.37
C TYR A 323 12.65 -25.03 -14.63
N GLU A 324 11.38 -24.69 -14.52
CA GLU A 324 10.42 -24.49 -15.61
C GLU A 324 9.76 -23.12 -15.49
N LEU A 325 9.29 -22.59 -16.61
CA LEU A 325 8.50 -21.36 -16.66
C LEU A 325 7.10 -21.64 -16.14
N ASP A 326 6.71 -20.96 -15.07
CA ASP A 326 5.41 -21.11 -14.43
C ASP A 326 4.42 -20.00 -14.85
N TRP A 327 4.94 -18.78 -15.01
CA TRP A 327 4.11 -17.63 -15.36
C TRP A 327 4.95 -16.53 -16.02
N VAL A 328 4.34 -15.82 -16.96
CA VAL A 328 4.86 -14.58 -17.57
C VAL A 328 3.80 -13.50 -17.46
N GLY A 329 4.19 -12.33 -16.97
CA GLY A 329 3.33 -11.16 -16.88
C GLY A 329 2.81 -10.72 -18.24
N SER A 330 1.63 -10.14 -18.28
CA SER A 330 1.05 -9.52 -19.48
C SER A 330 0.93 -8.00 -19.35
N LEU A 331 0.90 -7.48 -18.14
CA LEU A 331 0.85 -6.05 -17.88
C LEU A 331 2.24 -5.53 -17.55
N PRO A 332 2.76 -4.51 -18.28
CA PRO A 332 4.02 -3.86 -17.93
C PRO A 332 3.89 -3.08 -16.63
N GLY A 333 4.78 -3.36 -15.68
CA GLY A 333 4.89 -2.58 -14.44
C GLY A 333 5.69 -1.31 -14.68
N LYS A 334 5.01 -0.18 -14.64
CA LYS A 334 5.59 1.14 -14.86
C LYS A 334 6.36 1.61 -13.62
N ARG A 335 7.53 2.23 -13.84
CA ARG A 335 8.30 2.91 -12.80
C ARG A 335 8.03 4.40 -12.77
N GLU A 336 7.89 5.00 -13.94
CA GLU A 336 7.73 6.44 -14.09
C GLU A 336 6.82 6.77 -15.27
N SER A 337 6.08 7.90 -15.14
CA SER A 337 5.31 8.52 -16.22
C SER A 337 5.11 9.99 -15.93
N THR A 338 4.04 10.39 -15.27
CA THR A 338 3.71 11.79 -14.92
C THR A 338 3.98 12.02 -13.43
N ARG A 339 4.47 13.19 -13.08
CA ARG A 339 4.59 13.70 -11.70
C ARG A 339 3.87 15.03 -11.63
N PHE A 340 2.90 15.17 -10.74
CA PHE A 340 2.20 16.43 -10.51
C PHE A 340 3.11 17.46 -9.86
N VAL A 341 2.73 18.72 -9.91
CA VAL A 341 3.41 19.81 -9.22
C VAL A 341 2.59 20.25 -8.02
N GLY A 342 3.16 20.02 -6.85
CA GLY A 342 2.67 20.52 -5.57
C GLY A 342 3.41 21.77 -5.11
N PRO A 343 3.05 22.34 -3.97
CA PRO A 343 3.78 23.45 -3.34
C PRO A 343 5.24 23.11 -3.02
N HIS A 344 5.53 21.85 -2.74
CA HIS A 344 6.89 21.31 -2.60
C HIS A 344 7.16 20.29 -3.71
N ILE A 345 8.34 20.35 -4.31
CA ILE A 345 8.85 19.37 -5.26
C ILE A 345 10.00 18.64 -4.57
N LEU A 346 9.78 17.37 -4.19
CA LEU A 346 10.77 16.57 -3.49
C LEU A 346 11.98 16.29 -4.38
N THR A 347 13.17 16.68 -3.93
CA THR A 347 14.43 16.56 -4.67
C THR A 347 15.34 15.48 -4.10
N GLN A 348 16.43 15.13 -4.84
CA GLN A 348 17.48 14.28 -4.26
C GLN A 348 18.07 14.86 -2.98
N HIS A 349 18.16 16.18 -2.86
CA HIS A 349 18.73 16.83 -1.66
C HIS A 349 17.85 16.61 -0.44
N ASP A 350 16.54 16.73 -0.59
CA ASP A 350 15.58 16.42 0.47
C ASP A 350 15.76 15.00 0.97
N VAL A 351 15.82 14.03 0.05
CA VAL A 351 15.99 12.61 0.34
C VAL A 351 17.34 12.36 1.03
N LEU A 352 18.44 12.88 0.49
CA LEU A 352 19.79 12.64 1.02
C LEU A 352 20.03 13.32 2.37
N ASN A 353 19.33 14.43 2.66
CA ASN A 353 19.38 15.14 3.94
C ASN A 353 18.38 14.64 4.97
N GLY A 354 17.67 13.52 4.70
CA GLY A 354 16.76 12.88 5.66
C GLY A 354 15.36 13.46 5.70
N GLY A 355 15.01 14.43 4.85
CA GLY A 355 13.64 14.94 4.74
C GLY A 355 13.08 15.52 6.04
N HIS A 356 13.77 16.45 6.68
CA HIS A 356 13.35 17.12 7.92
C HIS A 356 12.33 18.23 7.61
N PHE A 357 11.06 17.87 7.57
CA PHE A 357 9.96 18.80 7.26
C PHE A 357 9.01 18.97 8.46
N PRO A 358 8.54 20.18 8.75
CA PRO A 358 7.53 20.38 9.79
C PRO A 358 6.17 19.78 9.45
N ASP A 359 5.88 19.63 8.16
CA ASP A 359 4.67 19.03 7.59
C ASP A 359 4.89 17.59 7.10
N VAL A 360 5.85 16.84 7.68
CA VAL A 360 6.09 15.43 7.37
C VAL A 360 4.82 14.60 7.60
N VAL A 361 4.42 13.79 6.62
CA VAL A 361 3.22 12.93 6.69
C VAL A 361 3.46 11.51 6.20
N ALA A 362 4.61 11.25 5.60
CA ALA A 362 5.03 9.93 5.16
C ALA A 362 6.55 9.85 5.17
N TYR A 363 7.09 8.68 4.88
CA TYR A 363 8.54 8.48 4.80
C TYR A 363 8.91 7.41 3.78
N GLY A 364 10.16 7.44 3.36
CA GLY A 364 10.78 6.42 2.54
C GLY A 364 12.12 5.96 3.11
N GLY A 365 12.73 4.97 2.48
CA GLY A 365 14.04 4.42 2.84
C GLY A 365 14.59 3.53 1.73
N TRP A 366 13.95 3.54 0.56
CA TRP A 366 14.54 2.98 -0.64
C TRP A 366 15.65 3.89 -1.15
N THR A 367 16.66 3.33 -1.79
CA THR A 367 17.75 4.10 -2.41
C THR A 367 17.22 5.03 -3.51
N LEU A 368 17.96 6.09 -3.83
CA LEU A 368 17.80 6.75 -5.13
C LEU A 368 18.21 5.72 -6.19
N ASP A 369 17.24 5.08 -6.80
CA ASP A 369 17.39 3.92 -7.69
C ASP A 369 17.01 4.35 -9.11
N ASP A 370 17.99 4.94 -9.80
CA ASP A 370 17.82 5.45 -11.15
C ASP A 370 18.12 4.36 -12.19
N HIS A 371 17.16 4.12 -13.07
CA HIS A 371 17.24 3.15 -14.15
C HIS A 371 17.53 3.84 -15.47
N HIS A 372 18.52 3.33 -16.20
CA HIS A 372 18.89 3.90 -17.47
C HIS A 372 17.76 3.75 -18.51
N PRO A 373 17.43 4.79 -19.30
CA PRO A 373 16.34 4.73 -20.28
C PRO A 373 16.46 3.62 -21.34
N ASP A 374 17.68 3.25 -21.76
CA ASP A 374 17.92 2.13 -22.69
C ASP A 374 17.65 0.77 -22.03
N ALA A 375 17.57 0.71 -20.70
CA ALA A 375 17.13 -0.43 -19.93
C ALA A 375 17.80 -1.75 -20.36
N PHE A 376 17.03 -2.75 -20.81
CA PHE A 376 17.55 -4.06 -21.22
C PHE A 376 18.56 -3.98 -22.35
N HIS A 377 18.39 -3.10 -23.34
CA HIS A 377 19.28 -3.01 -24.49
C HIS A 377 20.63 -2.35 -24.18
N ARG A 378 20.76 -1.75 -22.98
CA ARG A 378 22.04 -1.19 -22.55
C ARG A 378 23.07 -2.31 -22.29
N LYS A 379 24.27 -2.18 -22.85
CA LYS A 379 25.46 -2.93 -22.44
C LYS A 379 26.05 -2.28 -21.18
N GLY A 380 26.40 -3.09 -20.19
CA GLY A 380 26.93 -2.60 -18.92
C GLY A 380 25.86 -2.37 -17.84
N ARG A 381 26.05 -1.36 -17.00
CA ARG A 381 25.15 -1.06 -15.87
C ARG A 381 23.79 -0.59 -16.34
N ILE A 382 22.73 -1.19 -15.80
CA ILE A 382 21.34 -0.87 -16.16
C ILE A 382 20.66 0.07 -15.16
N SER A 383 21.12 0.09 -13.91
CA SER A 383 20.70 1.09 -12.92
C SER A 383 21.82 1.42 -11.94
N VAL A 384 21.66 2.54 -11.26
CA VAL A 384 22.52 2.99 -10.17
C VAL A 384 21.69 3.21 -8.92
N GLU A 385 22.23 2.83 -7.77
CA GLU A 385 21.58 3.05 -6.49
C GLU A 385 22.50 3.90 -5.59
N TYR A 386 21.98 5.03 -5.09
CA TYR A 386 22.64 5.82 -4.05
C TYR A 386 21.97 5.55 -2.71
N LYS A 387 22.79 5.26 -1.68
CA LYS A 387 22.30 5.03 -0.32
C LYS A 387 21.66 6.32 0.23
N VAL A 388 20.56 6.16 0.91
CA VAL A 388 19.81 7.26 1.57
C VAL A 388 19.67 6.99 3.07
N PRO A 389 19.42 8.02 3.89
CA PRO A 389 18.97 7.84 5.26
C PRO A 389 17.70 7.00 5.31
N GLN A 390 17.58 6.10 6.27
CA GLN A 390 16.36 5.33 6.46
C GLN A 390 15.32 6.19 7.18
N GLY A 391 14.08 6.12 6.72
CA GLY A 391 13.01 6.94 7.26
C GLY A 391 13.14 8.42 6.85
N PHE A 392 13.68 8.74 5.66
CA PHE A 392 13.65 10.13 5.19
C PHE A 392 12.19 10.60 5.03
N GLY A 393 11.89 11.78 5.56
CA GLY A 393 10.53 12.33 5.58
C GLY A 393 10.06 12.82 4.21
N ILE A 394 8.74 12.75 3.99
CA ILE A 394 8.06 13.28 2.81
C ILE A 394 6.98 14.24 3.30
N PRO A 395 6.98 15.53 2.83
CA PRO A 395 6.07 16.54 3.33
C PRO A 395 4.69 16.48 2.66
N PHE A 396 3.67 16.98 3.35
CA PHE A 396 2.31 17.10 2.81
C PHE A 396 2.25 17.97 1.55
N GLY A 397 3.13 18.95 1.45
CA GLY A 397 3.25 19.80 0.27
C GLY A 397 3.54 19.07 -1.05
N CYS A 398 3.94 17.77 -1.01
CA CYS A 398 4.11 16.93 -2.20
C CYS A 398 2.83 16.23 -2.65
N LEU A 399 1.70 16.35 -1.93
CA LEU A 399 0.52 15.50 -2.11
C LEU A 399 -0.71 16.23 -2.66
N TYR A 400 -0.63 17.52 -3.00
CA TYR A 400 -1.77 18.25 -3.58
C TYR A 400 -1.34 19.25 -4.64
N SER A 401 -2.26 19.59 -5.55
CA SER A 401 -1.99 20.42 -6.71
C SER A 401 -1.78 21.90 -6.34
N VAL A 402 -0.76 22.51 -6.97
CA VAL A 402 -0.47 23.94 -6.81
C VAL A 402 -1.51 24.85 -7.48
N ASN A 403 -2.31 24.33 -8.43
CA ASN A 403 -3.23 25.15 -9.23
C ASN A 403 -4.65 24.59 -9.40
N VAL A 404 -4.92 23.35 -8.94
CA VAL A 404 -6.29 22.79 -8.91
C VAL A 404 -6.67 22.57 -7.45
N PRO A 405 -7.52 23.43 -6.86
CA PRO A 405 -7.68 23.53 -5.42
C PRO A 405 -8.19 22.26 -4.72
N ASN A 406 -8.98 21.42 -5.41
CA ASN A 406 -9.56 20.20 -4.88
C ASN A 406 -8.94 18.93 -5.48
N LEU A 407 -7.70 18.99 -5.93
CA LEU A 407 -6.93 17.84 -6.42
C LEU A 407 -5.78 17.52 -5.48
N MET A 408 -5.76 16.27 -5.00
CA MET A 408 -4.62 15.65 -4.35
C MET A 408 -4.10 14.48 -5.18
N PHE A 409 -2.93 13.96 -4.84
CA PHE A 409 -2.33 12.82 -5.51
C PHE A 409 -1.44 12.01 -4.57
N ALA A 410 -1.33 10.72 -4.84
CA ALA A 410 -0.47 9.82 -4.08
C ALA A 410 0.01 8.65 -4.93
N GLY A 411 1.22 8.19 -4.66
CA GLY A 411 1.84 7.12 -5.43
C GLY A 411 3.05 7.60 -6.20
N ARG A 412 3.22 7.11 -7.44
CA ARG A 412 4.35 7.49 -8.31
C ARG A 412 4.25 8.90 -8.87
N ASP A 413 3.10 9.49 -8.85
CA ASP A 413 2.75 10.77 -9.46
C ASP A 413 2.76 11.96 -8.49
N ILE A 414 3.28 11.77 -7.28
CA ILE A 414 3.49 12.87 -6.32
C ILE A 414 4.44 13.93 -6.89
N SER A 415 4.48 15.09 -6.25
CA SER A 415 5.34 16.20 -6.62
C SER A 415 6.80 15.91 -6.24
N ALA A 416 7.59 15.48 -7.22
CA ALA A 416 9.01 15.17 -7.06
C ALA A 416 9.78 15.42 -8.36
N THR A 417 11.10 15.60 -8.27
CA THR A 417 12.00 15.50 -9.42
C THR A 417 12.12 14.02 -9.84
N HIS A 418 12.70 13.76 -11.02
CA HIS A 418 13.03 12.40 -11.45
C HIS A 418 13.86 11.67 -10.40
N MET A 419 14.88 12.32 -9.83
CA MET A 419 15.72 11.73 -8.78
C MET A 419 14.97 11.56 -7.47
N GLY A 420 14.17 12.53 -7.02
CA GLY A 420 13.31 12.37 -5.84
C GLY A 420 12.31 11.20 -6.01
N LEU A 421 11.70 11.07 -7.19
CA LEU A 421 10.84 9.94 -7.54
C LEU A 421 11.57 8.60 -7.43
N SER A 422 12.84 8.51 -7.82
CA SER A 422 13.58 7.25 -7.85
C SER A 422 13.63 6.54 -6.48
N ALA A 423 13.50 7.29 -5.37
CA ALA A 423 13.43 6.76 -4.01
C ALA A 423 12.00 6.58 -3.47
N THR A 424 11.02 7.31 -4.01
CA THR A 424 9.65 7.34 -3.45
C THR A 424 8.64 6.49 -4.21
N ARG A 425 8.96 6.07 -5.43
CA ARG A 425 8.08 5.27 -6.31
C ARG A 425 7.81 3.84 -5.84
N VAL A 426 8.54 3.34 -4.86
CA VAL A 426 8.38 1.97 -4.38
C VAL A 426 7.09 1.80 -3.60
N MET A 427 6.48 0.62 -3.73
CA MET A 427 5.07 0.42 -3.37
C MET A 427 4.75 0.60 -1.89
N ALA A 428 5.66 0.27 -0.98
CA ALA A 428 5.41 0.47 0.44
C ALA A 428 5.40 1.97 0.81
N THR A 429 6.33 2.75 0.25
CA THR A 429 6.30 4.22 0.37
C THR A 429 5.03 4.79 -0.26
N CYS A 430 4.64 4.32 -1.46
CA CYS A 430 3.40 4.74 -2.11
C CYS A 430 2.15 4.45 -1.27
N ALA A 431 2.12 3.35 -0.52
CA ALA A 431 1.02 3.03 0.40
C ALA A 431 0.91 4.04 1.54
N LEU A 432 2.05 4.44 2.15
CA LEU A 432 2.07 5.49 3.17
C LEU A 432 1.62 6.85 2.61
N LEU A 433 2.08 7.20 1.40
CA LEU A 433 1.64 8.42 0.72
C LEU A 433 0.13 8.41 0.48
N GLY A 434 -0.43 7.25 0.11
CA GLY A 434 -1.87 7.06 -0.01
C GLY A 434 -2.60 7.27 1.30
N GLN A 435 -2.15 6.64 2.39
CA GLN A 435 -2.75 6.81 3.71
C GLN A 435 -2.68 8.27 4.17
N ALA A 436 -1.56 8.96 3.95
CA ALA A 436 -1.40 10.38 4.27
C ALA A 436 -2.35 11.28 3.47
N ALA A 437 -2.45 11.05 2.16
CA ALA A 437 -3.37 11.81 1.30
C ALA A 437 -4.83 11.58 1.68
N GLY A 438 -5.21 10.32 2.00
CA GLY A 438 -6.55 9.97 2.47
C GLY A 438 -6.91 10.62 3.80
N THR A 439 -5.99 10.62 4.78
CA THR A 439 -6.17 11.32 6.06
C THR A 439 -6.33 12.82 5.84
N GLY A 440 -5.46 13.44 5.02
CA GLY A 440 -5.56 14.87 4.69
C GLY A 440 -6.86 15.22 3.98
N ALA A 441 -7.34 14.34 3.08
CA ALA A 441 -8.62 14.48 2.41
C ALA A 441 -9.80 14.44 3.39
N ALA A 442 -9.78 13.52 4.36
CA ALA A 442 -10.81 13.44 5.39
C ALA A 442 -10.88 14.72 6.23
N VAL A 443 -9.73 15.27 6.65
CA VAL A 443 -9.67 16.56 7.35
C VAL A 443 -10.22 17.70 6.49
N ALA A 444 -9.88 17.72 5.19
CA ALA A 444 -10.42 18.73 4.27
C ALA A 444 -11.95 18.66 4.18
N ILE A 445 -12.51 17.45 4.08
CA ILE A 445 -13.97 17.23 4.03
C ILE A 445 -14.65 17.61 5.34
N GLU A 446 -14.11 17.18 6.48
CA GLU A 446 -14.66 17.49 7.82
C GLU A 446 -14.71 19.00 8.07
N LYS A 447 -13.64 19.71 7.73
CA LYS A 447 -13.54 21.16 7.93
C LYS A 447 -14.19 21.99 6.80
N GLY A 448 -14.54 21.38 5.67
CA GLY A 448 -15.10 22.08 4.51
C GLY A 448 -14.11 23.02 3.82
N ILE A 449 -12.82 22.66 3.81
CA ILE A 449 -11.70 23.48 3.30
C ILE A 449 -10.89 22.71 2.24
N ASP A 450 -10.01 23.43 1.54
CA ASP A 450 -9.13 22.84 0.55
C ASP A 450 -7.83 22.27 1.16
N PRO A 451 -7.14 21.32 0.50
CA PRO A 451 -5.88 20.76 0.97
C PRO A 451 -4.80 21.79 1.31
N ALA A 452 -4.76 22.91 0.59
CA ALA A 452 -3.84 24.01 0.90
C ALA A 452 -4.10 24.65 2.27
N GLN A 453 -5.38 24.73 2.69
CA GLN A 453 -5.75 25.22 4.02
C GLN A 453 -5.49 24.15 5.09
N VAL A 454 -5.74 22.86 4.79
CA VAL A 454 -5.33 21.76 5.68
C VAL A 454 -3.84 21.84 5.98
N HIS A 455 -3.01 22.01 4.94
CA HIS A 455 -1.56 22.16 5.08
C HIS A 455 -1.19 23.31 6.01
N LYS A 456 -1.80 24.46 5.80
CA LYS A 456 -1.47 25.69 6.55
C LYS A 456 -1.98 25.67 8.00
N GLU A 457 -3.17 25.13 8.24
CA GLU A 457 -3.92 25.36 9.49
C GLU A 457 -4.15 24.09 10.31
N HIS A 458 -4.10 22.90 9.68
CA HIS A 458 -4.49 21.63 10.29
C HIS A 458 -3.47 20.49 10.10
N ILE A 459 -2.25 20.79 9.66
CA ILE A 459 -1.25 19.74 9.41
C ILE A 459 -0.93 18.92 10.67
N ALA A 460 -0.90 19.56 11.84
CA ALA A 460 -0.67 18.87 13.11
C ALA A 460 -1.79 17.87 13.45
N LEU A 461 -3.04 18.13 13.03
CA LEU A 461 -4.14 17.18 13.17
C LEU A 461 -3.94 15.97 12.24
N VAL A 462 -3.58 16.20 10.96
CA VAL A 462 -3.28 15.13 10.02
C VAL A 462 -2.16 14.23 10.55
N GLN A 463 -1.09 14.81 11.07
CA GLN A 463 0.03 14.08 11.67
C GLN A 463 -0.40 13.24 12.87
N ALA A 464 -1.19 13.82 13.79
CA ALA A 464 -1.70 13.10 14.96
C ALA A 464 -2.61 11.93 14.58
N MET A 465 -3.48 12.10 13.57
CA MET A 465 -4.35 11.03 13.06
C MET A 465 -3.53 9.90 12.43
N LEU A 466 -2.47 10.22 11.67
CA LEU A 466 -1.57 9.22 11.10
C LEU A 466 -0.82 8.43 12.18
N GLU A 467 -0.28 9.13 13.19
CA GLU A 467 0.40 8.50 14.33
C GLU A 467 -0.57 7.58 15.12
N ASP A 468 -1.82 7.99 15.28
CA ASP A 468 -2.87 7.19 15.92
C ASP A 468 -3.25 5.95 15.09
N ASP A 469 -3.15 6.02 13.77
CA ASP A 469 -3.34 4.92 12.82
C ASP A 469 -2.07 4.06 12.60
N ASP A 470 -1.13 4.10 13.53
CA ASP A 470 0.14 3.34 13.48
C ASP A 470 1.04 3.67 12.28
N VAL A 471 0.96 4.87 11.75
CA VAL A 471 1.95 5.38 10.81
C VAL A 471 3.06 6.08 11.58
N MET A 472 4.26 5.49 11.57
CA MET A 472 5.43 6.19 12.11
C MET A 472 5.70 7.43 11.27
N LEU A 473 5.93 8.57 11.91
CA LEU A 473 6.43 9.77 11.25
C LEU A 473 7.85 10.05 11.70
N PRO A 474 8.81 10.29 10.79
CA PRO A 474 10.18 10.58 11.13
C PRO A 474 10.28 11.80 12.05
N TYR A 475 11.17 11.71 13.05
CA TYR A 475 11.45 12.78 14.02
C TYR A 475 10.28 13.17 14.91
N ARG A 476 9.26 12.31 15.02
CA ARG A 476 8.07 12.51 15.83
C ARG A 476 7.71 11.21 16.54
N TRP A 477 7.11 11.36 17.72
CA TRP A 477 6.52 10.27 18.48
C TRP A 477 5.06 10.56 18.80
N ARG A 478 4.23 9.54 18.75
CA ARG A 478 2.81 9.64 19.04
C ARG A 478 2.59 10.15 20.48
N LYS A 479 1.62 11.02 20.65
CA LYS A 479 1.14 11.39 21.98
C LYS A 479 0.11 10.36 22.44
N VAL A 480 0.31 9.81 23.63
CA VAL A 480 -0.69 8.96 24.28
C VAL A 480 -1.91 9.79 24.70
N SER A 481 -3.06 9.15 24.90
CA SER A 481 -4.27 9.84 25.37
C SER A 481 -4.06 10.49 26.76
N GLU A 482 -4.84 11.51 27.08
CA GLU A 482 -4.80 12.17 28.40
C GLU A 482 -5.13 11.18 29.52
N LEU A 483 -6.07 10.26 29.29
CA LEU A 483 -6.41 9.20 30.24
C LEU A 483 -5.20 8.29 30.51
N THR A 484 -4.53 7.84 29.45
CA THR A 484 -3.32 7.01 29.53
C THR A 484 -2.19 7.75 30.26
N ALA A 485 -1.96 9.02 29.94
CA ALA A 485 -0.92 9.82 30.55
C ALA A 485 -1.16 10.06 32.06
N ALA A 486 -2.42 10.18 32.47
CA ALA A 486 -2.82 10.41 33.88
C ALA A 486 -2.87 9.12 34.72
N ALA A 487 -2.83 7.94 34.11
CA ALA A 487 -2.91 6.68 34.82
C ALA A 487 -1.66 6.40 35.67
N LYS A 488 -1.82 5.74 36.80
CA LYS A 488 -0.74 5.08 37.55
C LYS A 488 -0.53 3.68 36.96
N VAL A 489 0.71 3.31 36.73
CA VAL A 489 1.11 2.00 36.15
C VAL A 489 2.27 1.43 36.94
N ALA A 490 2.54 0.14 36.79
CA ALA A 490 3.76 -0.49 37.27
C ALA A 490 4.99 0.03 36.48
N GLU A 491 6.17 0.01 37.11
CA GLU A 491 7.41 0.56 36.51
C GLU A 491 7.75 -0.10 35.17
N ASP A 492 7.55 -1.39 35.04
CA ASP A 492 7.80 -2.18 33.83
C ASP A 492 6.78 -1.92 32.70
N VAL A 493 5.62 -1.33 33.04
CA VAL A 493 4.57 -0.95 32.08
C VAL A 493 4.73 0.49 31.58
N GLU A 494 5.49 1.32 32.28
CA GLU A 494 5.69 2.74 31.95
C GLU A 494 6.15 2.96 30.50
N ILE A 495 6.94 2.01 29.97
CA ILE A 495 7.50 2.05 28.61
C ILE A 495 6.41 2.17 27.52
N LEU A 496 5.19 1.64 27.75
CA LEU A 496 4.08 1.68 26.79
C LEU A 496 3.50 3.09 26.57
N ARG A 497 3.94 4.08 27.37
CA ARG A 497 3.47 5.47 27.29
C ARG A 497 4.46 6.41 26.61
N ASN A 498 5.58 5.87 26.07
CA ASN A 498 6.62 6.68 25.42
C ASN A 498 6.25 7.11 23.97
N GLY A 499 5.17 6.56 23.40
CA GLY A 499 4.71 6.85 22.04
C GLY A 499 5.54 6.16 20.94
N ILE A 500 6.45 5.26 21.31
CA ILE A 500 7.29 4.49 20.38
C ILE A 500 6.70 3.10 20.21
N ASP A 501 5.80 2.96 19.27
CA ASP A 501 4.99 1.75 19.10
C ASP A 501 5.76 0.62 18.35
N ARG A 502 7.08 0.51 18.56
CA ARG A 502 7.97 -0.48 17.91
C ARG A 502 9.34 -0.59 18.60
N LYS A 503 10.13 -1.58 18.21
CA LYS A 503 11.56 -1.58 18.52
C LYS A 503 12.24 -0.44 17.77
N TRP A 504 13.14 0.27 18.46
CA TRP A 504 13.79 1.45 17.88
C TRP A 504 15.23 1.58 18.36
N GLU A 505 16.17 1.71 17.40
CA GLU A 505 17.61 1.86 17.68
C GLU A 505 18.15 0.80 18.66
N GLY A 506 17.70 -0.43 18.52
CA GLY A 506 18.10 -1.55 19.37
C GLY A 506 17.40 -1.64 20.72
N ASN A 507 16.55 -0.66 21.07
CA ASN A 507 15.77 -0.70 22.30
C ASN A 507 14.45 -1.44 22.08
N ASP A 508 14.03 -2.21 23.09
CA ASP A 508 12.71 -2.78 23.17
C ASP A 508 11.77 -1.81 23.88
N ASN A 509 10.79 -1.27 23.15
CA ASN A 509 9.80 -0.32 23.69
C ASN A 509 8.48 -1.02 24.02
N GLY A 510 8.48 -2.31 24.26
CA GLY A 510 7.30 -3.11 24.54
C GLY A 510 7.38 -3.86 25.86
N VAL A 511 6.28 -4.49 26.21
CA VAL A 511 6.11 -5.34 27.39
C VAL A 511 5.73 -6.75 26.95
N TRP A 512 6.33 -7.76 27.59
CA TRP A 512 6.01 -9.17 27.39
C TRP A 512 4.94 -9.60 28.39
N VAL A 513 3.87 -10.22 27.90
CA VAL A 513 2.69 -10.60 28.68
C VAL A 513 2.39 -12.08 28.49
N ALA A 514 2.50 -12.86 29.54
CA ALA A 514 2.14 -14.28 29.55
C ALA A 514 0.61 -14.46 29.60
N PRO A 515 0.02 -15.28 28.73
CA PRO A 515 -1.42 -15.49 28.69
C PRO A 515 -1.99 -15.94 30.04
N ASN A 516 -3.00 -15.21 30.54
CA ASN A 516 -3.70 -15.45 31.80
C ASN A 516 -2.85 -15.44 33.09
N GLU A 517 -1.56 -15.05 33.02
CA GLU A 517 -0.66 -14.98 34.16
C GLU A 517 -0.44 -13.56 34.65
N ASN A 518 -0.10 -12.63 33.72
CA ASN A 518 0.09 -11.22 34.04
C ASN A 518 -0.74 -10.31 33.12
N THR A 519 -0.96 -9.08 33.54
CA THR A 519 -1.83 -8.13 32.85
C THR A 519 -1.20 -6.75 32.82
N ILE A 520 -1.52 -5.96 31.78
CA ILE A 520 -1.19 -4.54 31.74
C ILE A 520 -2.36 -3.80 32.39
N THR A 521 -2.12 -3.13 33.55
CA THR A 521 -3.17 -2.47 34.31
C THR A 521 -2.87 -0.99 34.50
N TYR A 522 -3.85 -0.16 34.16
CA TYR A 522 -3.89 1.28 34.42
C TYR A 522 -4.83 1.59 35.56
N SER A 523 -4.45 2.50 36.47
CA SER A 523 -5.22 2.88 37.65
C SER A 523 -5.32 4.39 37.78
N TRP A 524 -6.46 4.89 38.25
CA TRP A 524 -6.69 6.30 38.50
C TRP A 524 -7.15 6.51 39.96
N GLU A 525 -6.80 7.65 40.57
CA GLU A 525 -7.23 7.98 41.94
C GLU A 525 -8.75 8.18 42.06
N ASN A 526 -9.32 8.78 41.03
CA ASN A 526 -10.76 9.00 40.91
C ASN A 526 -11.33 8.22 39.74
N PRO A 527 -12.60 7.83 39.75
CA PRO A 527 -13.24 7.21 38.61
C PRO A 527 -13.15 8.09 37.37
N VAL A 528 -12.75 7.50 36.26
CA VAL A 528 -12.69 8.10 34.91
C VAL A 528 -13.69 7.40 34.01
N THR A 529 -14.15 8.09 32.96
CA THR A 529 -14.96 7.46 31.91
C THR A 529 -14.02 6.93 30.83
N VAL A 530 -14.11 5.62 30.52
CA VAL A 530 -13.43 5.01 29.40
C VAL A 530 -14.47 4.49 28.40
N SER A 531 -14.22 4.64 27.10
CA SER A 531 -15.12 4.23 26.01
C SER A 531 -14.45 3.43 24.91
N GLY A 532 -13.15 3.19 25.04
CA GLY A 532 -12.36 2.47 24.07
C GLY A 532 -10.93 2.23 24.52
N SER A 533 -10.20 1.52 23.68
CA SER A 533 -8.75 1.32 23.83
C SER A 533 -8.08 1.24 22.48
N ARG A 534 -6.83 1.71 22.42
CA ARG A 534 -5.91 1.50 21.30
C ARG A 534 -4.77 0.59 21.75
N ILE A 535 -4.53 -0.48 20.99
CA ILE A 535 -3.56 -1.51 21.34
C ILE A 535 -2.65 -1.75 20.14
N ILE A 536 -1.33 -1.86 20.37
CA ILE A 536 -0.34 -2.26 19.37
C ILE A 536 0.32 -3.55 19.79
N PHE A 537 0.06 -4.62 19.05
CA PHE A 537 0.72 -5.91 19.18
C PHE A 537 1.97 -5.97 18.29
N ASP A 538 2.99 -6.73 18.69
CA ASP A 538 4.18 -6.95 17.88
C ASP A 538 3.85 -7.88 16.69
N SER A 539 3.93 -7.33 15.49
CA SER A 539 3.73 -8.04 14.24
C SER A 539 5.04 -8.54 13.61
N ASP A 540 6.13 -8.54 14.35
CA ASP A 540 7.48 -8.86 13.86
C ASP A 540 7.84 -8.12 12.56
N LEU A 541 8.15 -6.84 12.68
CA LEU A 541 8.44 -5.97 11.52
C LEU A 541 9.65 -6.44 10.70
N LYS A 542 10.49 -7.35 11.25
CA LYS A 542 11.65 -7.94 10.55
C LYS A 542 11.28 -8.96 9.50
N VAL A 543 10.08 -9.52 9.56
CA VAL A 543 9.63 -10.60 8.65
C VAL A 543 9.42 -10.07 7.24
N ARG A 544 10.42 -10.24 6.40
CA ARG A 544 10.41 -9.76 5.01
C ARG A 544 9.46 -10.54 4.08
N SER A 545 9.00 -11.72 4.48
CA SER A 545 8.01 -12.51 3.71
C SER A 545 6.67 -11.80 3.54
N LYS A 546 6.34 -10.83 4.40
CA LYS A 546 5.16 -9.96 4.25
C LYS A 546 5.11 -9.23 2.90
N ARG A 547 6.24 -9.05 2.24
CA ARG A 547 6.35 -8.25 1.00
C ARG A 547 5.87 -8.94 -0.26
N MET A 548 5.28 -10.12 -0.19
CA MET A 548 4.85 -10.91 -1.36
C MET A 548 5.97 -11.06 -2.41
N ARG A 549 7.22 -11.20 -1.98
CA ARG A 549 8.36 -11.32 -2.87
C ARG A 549 8.64 -12.81 -3.15
N LYS A 550 7.90 -13.40 -4.07
CA LYS A 550 8.06 -14.80 -4.44
C LYS A 550 8.46 -14.91 -5.91
N LEU A 551 9.60 -15.54 -6.14
CA LEU A 551 10.11 -15.88 -7.47
C LEU A 551 9.67 -17.28 -7.91
N GLU A 552 9.39 -18.13 -6.94
CA GLU A 552 8.95 -19.50 -7.13
C GLU A 552 7.62 -19.75 -6.41
N ALA A 553 6.79 -20.60 -6.98
CA ALA A 553 5.67 -21.16 -6.25
C ALA A 553 6.23 -21.99 -5.06
N THR A 554 5.81 -21.63 -3.84
CA THR A 554 6.27 -22.32 -2.62
C THR A 554 5.19 -23.21 -2.06
N THR A 555 5.61 -24.27 -1.39
CA THR A 555 4.76 -25.11 -0.52
C THR A 555 4.94 -24.77 0.96
N GLU A 556 5.96 -23.95 1.29
CA GLU A 556 6.17 -23.45 2.64
C GLU A 556 5.03 -22.53 3.05
N ARG A 557 4.53 -22.72 4.25
CA ARG A 557 3.49 -21.88 4.83
C ARG A 557 4.14 -20.71 5.58
N VAL A 558 3.56 -19.53 5.44
CA VAL A 558 3.83 -18.42 6.36
C VAL A 558 2.80 -18.48 7.50
N GLU A 559 3.19 -18.00 8.65
CA GLU A 559 2.36 -18.00 9.85
C GLU A 559 2.25 -16.57 10.38
N ILE A 560 1.19 -16.28 11.11
CA ILE A 560 1.07 -15.05 11.89
C ILE A 560 2.25 -15.01 12.89
N PRO A 561 2.84 -13.85 13.16
CA PRO A 561 3.94 -13.73 14.11
C PRO A 561 3.58 -14.30 15.47
N LYS A 562 4.40 -15.24 15.95
CA LYS A 562 4.09 -16.08 17.13
C LYS A 562 3.88 -15.28 18.41
N MET A 563 4.56 -14.12 18.56
CA MET A 563 4.44 -13.22 19.72
C MET A 563 3.22 -12.29 19.67
N MET A 564 2.45 -12.31 18.60
CA MET A 564 1.21 -11.54 18.53
C MET A 564 0.15 -12.21 19.40
N ALA A 565 -0.62 -11.43 20.16
CA ALA A 565 -1.77 -11.93 20.88
C ALA A 565 -2.83 -12.41 19.88
N LYS A 566 -3.24 -13.67 19.98
CA LYS A 566 -4.37 -14.25 19.26
C LYS A 566 -5.67 -13.95 19.99
N GLY A 567 -5.68 -14.19 21.30
CA GLY A 567 -6.81 -13.88 22.17
C GLY A 567 -6.46 -12.77 23.17
N PHE A 568 -7.36 -11.82 23.37
CA PHE A 568 -7.21 -10.78 24.40
C PHE A 568 -8.55 -10.23 24.87
N LYS A 569 -8.54 -9.63 26.07
CA LYS A 569 -9.68 -8.92 26.68
C LYS A 569 -9.26 -7.54 27.14
N VAL A 570 -10.19 -6.59 27.06
CA VAL A 570 -10.11 -5.31 27.75
C VAL A 570 -11.16 -5.34 28.86
N GLU A 571 -10.74 -5.15 30.10
CA GLU A 571 -11.60 -5.26 31.28
C GLU A 571 -11.48 -4.01 32.16
N ALA A 572 -12.59 -3.58 32.76
CA ALA A 572 -12.64 -2.50 33.72
C ALA A 572 -13.09 -3.00 35.10
N LEU A 573 -12.57 -2.38 36.16
CA LEU A 573 -13.03 -2.62 37.53
C LEU A 573 -14.31 -1.80 37.81
N VAL A 574 -15.45 -2.48 37.95
CA VAL A 574 -16.75 -1.86 38.15
C VAL A 574 -17.41 -2.50 39.37
N ASP A 575 -17.78 -1.72 40.38
CA ASP A 575 -18.38 -2.18 41.64
C ASP A 575 -17.55 -3.26 42.38
N GLY A 576 -16.21 -3.19 42.23
CA GLY A 576 -15.27 -4.12 42.86
C GLY A 576 -15.03 -5.42 42.09
N GLU A 577 -15.64 -5.61 40.92
CA GLU A 577 -15.50 -6.78 40.06
C GLU A 577 -14.95 -6.39 38.68
N TRP A 578 -14.12 -7.29 38.10
CA TRP A 578 -13.64 -7.10 36.72
C TRP A 578 -14.75 -7.47 35.73
N LYS A 579 -15.12 -6.51 34.87
CA LYS A 579 -16.07 -6.68 33.77
C LYS A 579 -15.36 -6.62 32.44
N THR A 580 -15.55 -7.64 31.60
CA THR A 580 -15.08 -7.65 30.23
C THR A 580 -15.87 -6.65 29.40
N LEU A 581 -15.18 -5.67 28.82
CA LEU A 581 -15.74 -4.64 27.95
C LEU A 581 -15.60 -5.01 26.48
N TYR A 582 -14.52 -5.71 26.14
CA TYR A 582 -14.22 -6.21 24.81
C TYR A 582 -13.44 -7.49 24.89
N GLU A 583 -13.69 -8.43 23.97
CA GLU A 583 -12.98 -9.70 23.84
C GLU A 583 -12.80 -10.03 22.36
N ASP A 584 -11.62 -10.55 21.99
CA ASP A 584 -11.30 -11.10 20.69
C ASP A 584 -10.47 -12.37 20.89
N ASP A 585 -10.83 -13.46 20.25
CA ASP A 585 -10.16 -14.77 20.35
C ASP A 585 -9.43 -15.21 19.07
N ASP A 586 -9.46 -14.36 18.03
CA ASP A 586 -8.84 -14.67 16.73
C ASP A 586 -8.16 -13.44 16.09
N ASN A 587 -7.52 -12.61 16.91
CA ASN A 587 -6.81 -11.42 16.44
C ASN A 587 -5.55 -11.80 15.64
N TYR A 588 -5.42 -11.22 14.46
CA TYR A 588 -4.23 -11.30 13.62
C TYR A 588 -3.71 -9.91 13.17
N LEU A 589 -4.24 -8.84 13.75
CA LEU A 589 -3.88 -7.47 13.40
C LEU A 589 -2.98 -6.83 14.46
N ARG A 590 -2.08 -5.98 14.00
CA ARG A 590 -1.15 -5.23 14.85
C ARG A 590 -1.85 -4.12 15.62
N LEU A 591 -2.51 -3.21 14.90
CA LEU A 591 -3.29 -2.13 15.49
C LEU A 591 -4.72 -2.62 15.78
N ARG A 592 -5.16 -2.48 17.02
CA ARG A 592 -6.55 -2.68 17.42
C ARG A 592 -7.06 -1.40 18.10
N LYS A 593 -8.04 -0.78 17.45
CA LYS A 593 -8.87 0.26 18.07
C LYS A 593 -10.21 -0.36 18.41
N VAL A 594 -10.49 -0.49 19.69
CA VAL A 594 -11.73 -1.11 20.17
C VAL A 594 -12.59 -0.08 20.89
N ALA A 595 -13.86 -0.05 20.58
CA ALA A 595 -14.85 0.80 21.21
C ALA A 595 -15.84 -0.06 22.00
N PHE A 596 -16.29 0.47 23.12
CA PHE A 596 -17.30 -0.14 23.98
C PHE A 596 -18.18 0.95 24.62
N GLU A 597 -19.31 0.54 25.21
CA GLU A 597 -20.17 1.47 25.93
C GLU A 597 -19.38 2.18 27.04
N PRO A 598 -19.51 3.50 27.18
CA PRO A 598 -18.79 4.26 28.21
C PRO A 598 -19.02 3.71 29.61
N VAL A 599 -17.94 3.47 30.36
CA VAL A 599 -17.99 2.95 31.72
C VAL A 599 -17.16 3.80 32.67
N GLN A 600 -17.69 4.02 33.89
CA GLN A 600 -16.95 4.65 34.98
C GLN A 600 -16.11 3.60 35.70
N THR A 601 -14.80 3.85 35.79
CA THR A 601 -13.87 2.91 36.41
C THR A 601 -12.67 3.59 37.04
N THR A 602 -12.07 2.97 38.03
CA THR A 602 -10.76 3.34 38.58
C THR A 602 -9.61 2.49 38.04
N GLN A 603 -9.92 1.39 37.32
CA GLN A 603 -8.89 0.53 36.75
C GLN A 603 -9.34 -0.07 35.41
N LEU A 604 -8.46 -0.01 34.42
CA LEU A 604 -8.60 -0.67 33.11
C LEU A 604 -7.42 -1.62 32.93
N ARG A 605 -7.67 -2.84 32.41
CA ARG A 605 -6.59 -3.78 32.12
C ARG A 605 -6.72 -4.44 30.77
N LEU A 606 -5.58 -4.79 30.19
CA LEU A 606 -5.44 -5.66 29.04
C LEU A 606 -5.01 -7.04 29.53
N VAL A 607 -5.78 -8.05 29.19
CA VAL A 607 -5.51 -9.48 29.48
C VAL A 607 -5.25 -10.18 28.16
N VAL A 608 -4.09 -10.79 28.00
CA VAL A 608 -3.84 -11.72 26.89
C VAL A 608 -4.33 -13.09 27.30
N THR A 609 -5.11 -13.75 26.44
CA THR A 609 -5.65 -15.10 26.70
C THR A 609 -4.93 -16.18 25.90
N GLU A 610 -4.43 -15.85 24.70
CA GLU A 610 -3.72 -16.77 23.80
C GLU A 610 -2.74 -16.01 22.90
N THR A 611 -1.65 -16.67 22.47
CA THR A 611 -0.72 -16.19 21.44
C THR A 611 -0.77 -17.08 20.19
N TRP A 612 -0.17 -16.63 19.09
CA TRP A 612 -0.02 -17.48 17.89
C TRP A 612 1.11 -18.52 18.01
N GLY A 613 1.65 -18.76 19.22
CA GLY A 613 2.60 -19.85 19.48
C GLY A 613 3.84 -19.47 20.27
N ALA A 614 4.00 -18.24 20.67
CA ALA A 614 5.02 -17.84 21.66
C ALA A 614 4.50 -18.10 23.09
N LYS A 615 5.39 -18.16 24.07
CA LYS A 615 5.01 -18.27 25.49
C LYS A 615 4.35 -16.97 25.99
N GLU A 616 4.76 -15.84 25.44
CA GLU A 616 4.31 -14.51 25.83
C GLU A 616 3.95 -13.71 24.59
N ALA A 617 2.93 -12.85 24.70
CA ALA A 617 2.66 -11.82 23.72
C ALA A 617 3.55 -10.60 23.96
N HIS A 618 3.94 -9.93 22.88
CA HIS A 618 4.70 -8.69 22.95
C HIS A 618 3.81 -7.52 22.55
N ILE A 619 3.75 -6.47 23.37
CA ILE A 619 2.81 -5.36 23.25
C ILE A 619 3.60 -4.05 23.31
N PHE A 620 3.38 -3.16 22.34
CA PHE A 620 4.05 -1.84 22.26
C PHE A 620 3.19 -0.69 22.77
N ALA A 621 1.87 -0.81 22.78
CA ALA A 621 0.98 0.22 23.29
C ALA A 621 -0.32 -0.38 23.84
N PHE A 622 -0.83 0.26 24.88
CA PHE A 622 -2.18 0.07 25.40
C PHE A 622 -2.66 1.44 25.90
N ASP A 623 -3.58 2.05 25.17
CA ASP A 623 -4.15 3.36 25.54
C ASP A 623 -5.59 3.20 26.00
N ALA A 624 -5.96 3.93 27.06
CA ALA A 624 -7.34 4.14 27.47
C ALA A 624 -7.94 5.35 26.72
N LEU A 625 -9.15 5.21 26.15
CA LEU A 625 -9.83 6.21 25.35
C LEU A 625 -11.19 6.59 25.96
#